data_a816473fb081c0c0c4765dc8943c2ec2
#
_entry.id   a816473fb081c0c0c4765dc8943c2ec2
#
_cell.length_a   1.000
_cell.length_b   1.000
_cell.length_c   1.000
_cell.angle_alpha   90.00
_cell.angle_beta   90.00
_cell.angle_gamma   90.00
#
_symmetry.space_group_name_H-M   'P 1'
#
loop_
_entity.id
_entity.type
_entity.pdbx_description
1 polymer ?
#
loop_
_entity_poly.entity_id
_entity_poly.type
_entity_poly.pdbx_seq_one_letter_code
_entity_poly.pdbx_strand_id
1 'polypeptide(L)'
;PTGGGYTAEILVADVDTVLEHVGPVTVVGRGLGAYIGMLAAAARPETVRGVVLVDGPGLAGGGTEPGSPSIVAPPPGALAPPDPFALVELARDPRPPSYAQTFVRFLLEESDLDEPIVVDTSVRPPWIRAVLEEPGVVGLPLAVALERYASVE
;
A
#
# COMPACT_ATOMS: atom_id res chain seq x y z
N PRO A 1 12.70 12.74 3.72
CA PRO A 1 12.69 14.06 4.31
C PRO A 1 13.05 13.99 5.80
N THR A 2 13.95 14.84 6.23
CA THR A 2 14.28 15.03 7.64
C THR A 2 13.52 16.24 8.14
N GLY A 3 12.46 16.04 8.91
CA GLY A 3 11.73 17.18 9.50
C GLY A 3 10.23 17.22 9.25
N GLY A 4 9.60 16.11 8.93
CA GLY A 4 8.16 16.00 8.69
C GLY A 4 7.79 15.88 7.20
N GLY A 5 6.50 15.86 6.92
CA GLY A 5 6.00 15.72 5.54
C GLY A 5 5.85 14.28 5.08
N TYR A 6 5.51 13.37 5.98
CA TYR A 6 5.25 11.95 5.66
C TYR A 6 3.75 11.69 5.42
N THR A 7 3.02 12.63 4.83
CA THR A 7 1.61 12.39 4.48
C THR A 7 1.49 11.40 3.33
N ALA A 8 0.34 10.74 3.23
CA ALA A 8 0.10 9.76 2.17
C ALA A 8 0.29 10.39 0.78
N GLU A 9 -0.15 11.63 0.58
CA GLU A 9 -0.07 12.35 -0.69
C GLU A 9 1.38 12.60 -1.12
N ILE A 10 2.26 12.98 -0.18
CA ILE A 10 3.68 13.21 -0.48
C ILE A 10 4.36 11.89 -0.83
N LEU A 11 4.06 10.82 -0.08
CA LEU A 11 4.63 9.50 -0.35
C LEU A 11 4.13 8.92 -1.68
N VAL A 12 2.86 9.14 -2.04
CA VAL A 12 2.31 8.78 -3.36
C VAL A 12 3.03 9.56 -4.46
N ALA A 13 3.27 10.87 -4.29
CA ALA A 13 4.00 11.68 -5.26
C ALA A 13 5.45 11.19 -5.48
N ASP A 14 6.12 10.74 -4.40
CA ASP A 14 7.46 10.14 -4.52
C ASP A 14 7.41 8.83 -5.33
N VAL A 15 6.42 7.97 -5.07
CA VAL A 15 6.22 6.72 -5.84
C VAL A 15 5.86 7.03 -7.29
N ASP A 16 4.98 8.00 -7.53
CA ASP A 16 4.57 8.44 -8.86
C ASP A 16 5.76 8.88 -9.70
N THR A 17 6.70 9.63 -9.10
CA THR A 17 7.95 10.03 -9.76
C THR A 17 8.78 8.82 -10.22
N VAL A 18 8.79 7.74 -9.44
CA VAL A 18 9.47 6.49 -9.83
C VAL A 18 8.72 5.80 -10.96
N LEU A 19 7.39 5.71 -10.86
CA LEU A 19 6.55 5.06 -11.86
C LEU A 19 6.65 5.72 -13.24
N GLU A 20 6.90 7.02 -13.31
CA GLU A 20 7.15 7.73 -14.58
C GLU A 20 8.38 7.23 -15.35
N HIS A 21 9.34 6.60 -14.65
CA HIS A 21 10.62 6.19 -15.22
C HIS A 21 10.75 4.68 -15.44
N VAL A 22 9.76 3.91 -14.99
CA VAL A 22 9.74 2.45 -15.16
C VAL A 22 8.61 2.04 -16.10
N GLY A 23 8.77 0.92 -16.77
CA GLY A 23 7.69 0.37 -17.58
C GLY A 23 6.60 -0.27 -16.72
N PRO A 24 5.68 -1.03 -17.31
CA PRO A 24 4.62 -1.71 -16.56
C PRO A 24 5.18 -2.58 -15.44
N VAL A 25 4.73 -2.36 -14.21
CA VAL A 25 5.26 -3.00 -12.99
C VAL A 25 4.15 -3.61 -12.13
N THR A 26 4.54 -4.56 -11.30
CA THR A 26 3.74 -4.98 -10.14
C THR A 26 4.28 -4.28 -8.90
N VAL A 27 3.41 -3.60 -8.17
CA VAL A 27 3.77 -2.92 -6.92
C VAL A 27 3.53 -3.86 -5.75
N VAL A 28 4.54 -4.06 -4.91
CA VAL A 28 4.40 -4.78 -3.63
C VAL A 28 4.54 -3.77 -2.50
N GLY A 29 3.44 -3.48 -1.84
CA GLY A 29 3.40 -2.56 -0.71
C GLY A 29 3.36 -3.29 0.62
N ARG A 30 4.22 -2.89 1.56
CA ARG A 30 4.29 -3.46 2.90
C ARG A 30 3.94 -2.43 3.97
N GLY A 31 3.02 -2.75 4.87
CA GLY A 31 2.63 -1.84 5.96
C GLY A 31 2.01 -0.55 5.43
N LEU A 32 2.57 0.62 5.81
CA LEU A 32 2.18 1.90 5.21
C LEU A 32 2.34 1.86 3.67
N GLY A 33 3.41 1.21 3.18
CA GLY A 33 3.63 1.05 1.74
C GLY A 33 2.52 0.30 1.02
N ALA A 34 1.74 -0.55 1.70
CA ALA A 34 0.55 -1.19 1.12
C ALA A 34 -0.52 -0.14 0.78
N TYR A 35 -0.78 0.78 1.70
CA TYR A 35 -1.73 1.87 1.46
C TYR A 35 -1.25 2.81 0.36
N ILE A 36 0.02 3.24 0.41
CA ILE A 36 0.62 4.11 -0.61
C ILE A 36 0.65 3.44 -1.97
N GLY A 37 1.04 2.17 -2.04
CA GLY A 37 1.08 1.41 -3.30
C GLY A 37 -0.30 1.26 -3.95
N MET A 38 -1.35 1.06 -3.16
CA MET A 38 -2.72 1.03 -3.64
C MET A 38 -3.15 2.37 -4.24
N LEU A 39 -2.86 3.49 -3.55
CA LEU A 39 -3.17 4.83 -4.06
C LEU A 39 -2.39 5.14 -5.33
N ALA A 40 -1.10 4.79 -5.38
CA ALA A 40 -0.26 4.98 -6.55
C ALA A 40 -0.72 4.13 -7.75
N ALA A 41 -1.14 2.88 -7.51
CA ALA A 41 -1.71 2.02 -8.54
C ALA A 41 -2.99 2.61 -9.14
N ALA A 42 -3.86 3.16 -8.31
CA ALA A 42 -5.07 3.83 -8.77
C ALA A 42 -4.79 5.13 -9.53
N ALA A 43 -3.67 5.81 -9.22
CA ALA A 43 -3.25 7.01 -9.94
C ALA A 43 -2.59 6.71 -11.30
N ARG A 44 -2.02 5.50 -11.47
CA ARG A 44 -1.29 5.07 -12.69
C ARG A 44 -1.70 3.66 -13.12
N PRO A 45 -2.97 3.41 -13.41
CA PRO A 45 -3.46 2.08 -13.77
C PRO A 45 -2.80 1.52 -15.03
N GLU A 46 -2.39 2.38 -15.96
CA GLU A 46 -1.68 2.01 -17.18
C GLU A 46 -0.23 1.55 -16.94
N THR A 47 0.37 1.96 -15.83
CA THR A 47 1.76 1.59 -15.48
C THR A 47 1.78 0.47 -14.44
N VAL A 48 0.82 0.42 -13.53
CA VAL A 48 0.76 -0.58 -12.47
C VAL A 48 -0.17 -1.72 -12.88
N ARG A 49 0.42 -2.83 -13.35
CA ARG A 49 -0.32 -4.04 -13.73
C ARG A 49 -1.09 -4.68 -12.56
N GLY A 50 -0.56 -4.58 -11.35
CA GLY A 50 -1.19 -5.12 -10.17
C GLY A 50 -0.50 -4.64 -8.91
N VAL A 51 -1.23 -4.67 -7.79
CA VAL A 51 -0.70 -4.30 -6.49
C VAL A 51 -0.94 -5.40 -5.46
N VAL A 52 0.10 -5.72 -4.68
CA VAL A 52 0.02 -6.69 -3.59
C VAL A 52 0.20 -5.96 -2.26
N LEU A 53 -0.81 -6.06 -1.41
CA LEU A 53 -0.85 -5.43 -0.09
C LEU A 53 -0.40 -6.44 0.97
N VAL A 54 0.71 -6.16 1.66
CA VAL A 54 1.37 -7.11 2.58
C VAL A 54 1.47 -6.52 3.98
N ASP A 55 1.42 -7.38 4.99
CA ASP A 55 1.60 -7.01 6.39
C ASP A 55 2.90 -6.23 6.64
N GLY A 56 2.84 -5.27 7.53
CA GLY A 56 4.01 -4.52 7.95
C GLY A 56 3.70 -3.32 8.85
N PRO A 57 4.75 -2.62 9.28
CA PRO A 57 4.61 -1.44 10.13
C PRO A 57 3.73 -0.38 9.49
N GLY A 58 2.85 0.22 10.28
CA GLY A 58 1.97 1.28 9.83
C GLY A 58 0.81 0.84 8.92
N LEU A 59 0.51 -0.45 8.78
CA LEU A 59 -0.61 -0.93 7.95
C LEU A 59 -1.95 -0.35 8.42
N ALA A 60 -2.21 -0.33 9.72
CA ALA A 60 -3.47 0.14 10.26
C ALA A 60 -3.61 1.67 10.24
N GLY A 61 -2.52 2.39 10.41
CA GLY A 61 -2.56 3.85 10.60
C GLY A 61 -3.20 4.25 11.92
N GLY A 62 -3.65 5.48 12.01
CA GLY A 62 -4.42 6.02 13.14
C GLY A 62 -5.87 5.56 13.09
N GLY A 63 -6.50 5.43 14.26
CA GLY A 63 -7.90 5.03 14.38
C GLY A 63 -8.27 4.64 15.79
N THR A 64 -9.50 4.15 15.95
CA THR A 64 -10.05 3.71 17.24
C THR A 64 -9.75 2.24 17.56
N GLU A 65 -9.28 1.48 16.58
CA GLU A 65 -8.93 0.07 16.76
C GLU A 65 -7.43 -0.11 16.99
N PRO A 66 -7.01 -1.20 17.66
CA PRO A 66 -5.59 -1.54 17.79
C PRO A 66 -4.94 -1.65 16.40
N GLY A 67 -3.90 -0.88 16.22
CA GLY A 67 -3.18 -0.83 14.95
C GLY A 67 -1.92 -1.68 14.92
N SER A 68 -1.16 -1.52 13.87
CA SER A 68 0.18 -2.10 13.75
C SER A 68 1.09 -1.57 14.85
N PRO A 69 2.09 -2.36 15.30
CA PRO A 69 3.05 -1.89 16.28
C PRO A 69 3.68 -0.56 15.83
N SER A 70 3.65 0.43 16.71
CA SER A 70 4.28 1.73 16.47
C SER A 70 5.82 1.68 16.57
N ILE A 71 6.35 0.57 17.07
CA ILE A 71 7.79 0.37 17.21
C ILE A 71 8.29 -0.42 16.01
N VAL A 72 9.07 0.23 15.19
CA VAL A 72 9.79 -0.40 14.08
C VAL A 72 11.23 -0.59 14.52
N ALA A 73 11.68 -1.83 14.61
CA ALA A 73 13.09 -2.11 14.84
C ALA A 73 13.90 -1.63 13.62
N PRO A 74 14.97 -0.84 13.81
CA PRO A 74 15.82 -0.47 12.70
C PRO A 74 16.43 -1.71 12.06
N PRO A 75 16.65 -1.71 10.73
CA PRO A 75 17.29 -2.84 10.07
C PRO A 75 18.70 -3.07 10.62
N PRO A 76 19.20 -4.32 10.65
CA PRO A 76 20.57 -4.61 11.06
C PRO A 76 21.57 -3.76 10.25
N GLY A 77 22.45 -3.05 10.96
CA GLY A 77 23.45 -2.17 10.33
C GLY A 77 22.99 -0.72 10.12
N ALA A 78 21.80 -0.34 10.55
CA ALA A 78 21.39 1.07 10.55
C ALA A 78 22.30 1.90 11.45
N LEU A 79 22.89 2.97 10.90
CA LEU A 79 23.83 3.83 11.61
C LEU A 79 23.12 4.93 12.45
N ALA A 80 21.81 5.11 12.27
CA ALA A 80 21.03 6.11 12.97
C ALA A 80 19.65 5.54 13.37
N PRO A 81 19.04 6.04 14.46
CA PRO A 81 17.68 5.71 14.82
C PRO A 81 16.70 6.17 13.72
N PRO A 82 15.53 5.52 13.59
CA PRO A 82 14.47 5.99 12.70
C PRO A 82 14.08 7.43 13.03
N ASP A 83 13.70 8.18 11.99
CA ASP A 83 13.16 9.53 12.19
C ASP A 83 11.89 9.45 13.07
N PRO A 84 11.87 10.14 14.23
CA PRO A 84 10.72 10.10 15.13
C PRO A 84 9.44 10.67 14.49
N PHE A 85 9.53 11.56 13.51
CA PHE A 85 8.37 12.06 12.77
C PHE A 85 7.75 10.96 11.88
N ALA A 86 8.57 10.15 11.21
CA ALA A 86 8.08 9.02 10.43
C ALA A 86 7.33 8.02 11.32
N LEU A 87 7.83 7.73 12.52
CA LEU A 87 7.15 6.83 13.46
C LEU A 87 5.80 7.38 13.92
N VAL A 88 5.70 8.69 14.13
CA VAL A 88 4.46 9.36 14.53
C VAL A 88 3.42 9.27 13.39
N GLU A 89 3.81 9.56 12.16
CA GLU A 89 2.91 9.52 11.00
C GLU A 89 2.45 8.09 10.71
N LEU A 90 3.34 7.09 10.81
CA LEU A 90 2.97 5.67 10.70
C LEU A 90 1.84 5.25 11.65
N ALA A 91 1.79 5.87 12.83
CA ALA A 91 0.82 5.54 13.88
C ALA A 91 -0.44 6.42 13.85
N ARG A 92 -0.39 7.61 13.27
CA ARG A 92 -1.47 8.62 13.36
C ARG A 92 -2.20 8.90 12.07
N ASP A 93 -1.59 8.64 10.92
CA ASP A 93 -2.21 8.92 9.64
C ASP A 93 -3.52 8.13 9.47
N PRO A 94 -4.68 8.80 9.35
CA PRO A 94 -5.95 8.12 9.22
C PRO A 94 -6.08 7.49 7.83
N ARG A 95 -6.69 6.30 7.78
CA ARG A 95 -7.00 5.59 6.53
C ARG A 95 -8.49 5.30 6.48
N PRO A 96 -9.32 6.28 6.05
CA PRO A 96 -10.76 6.09 5.98
C PRO A 96 -11.13 4.95 5.01
N PRO A 97 -11.95 3.98 5.42
CA PRO A 97 -12.36 2.86 4.56
C PRO A 97 -12.98 3.31 3.24
N SER A 98 -13.86 4.30 3.28
CA SER A 98 -14.52 4.82 2.08
C SER A 98 -13.55 5.47 1.09
N TYR A 99 -12.50 6.11 1.60
CA TYR A 99 -11.45 6.69 0.76
C TYR A 99 -10.66 5.58 0.05
N ALA A 100 -10.24 4.55 0.79
CA ALA A 100 -9.58 3.38 0.21
C ALA A 100 -10.44 2.70 -0.86
N GLN A 101 -11.73 2.47 -0.59
CA GLN A 101 -12.66 1.90 -1.57
C GLN A 101 -12.78 2.75 -2.84
N THR A 102 -12.79 4.07 -2.72
CA THR A 102 -12.84 4.95 -3.90
C THR A 102 -11.66 4.72 -4.83
N PHE A 103 -10.44 4.67 -4.30
CA PHE A 103 -9.24 4.39 -5.10
C PHE A 103 -9.22 2.98 -5.68
N VAL A 104 -9.68 1.99 -4.92
CA VAL A 104 -9.83 0.62 -5.41
C VAL A 104 -10.78 0.57 -6.61
N ARG A 105 -11.92 1.22 -6.53
CA ARG A 105 -12.89 1.26 -7.65
C ARG A 105 -12.32 1.94 -8.88
N PHE A 106 -11.59 3.04 -8.73
CA PHE A 106 -10.87 3.66 -9.85
C PHE A 106 -9.89 2.68 -10.51
N LEU A 107 -9.09 1.97 -9.71
CA LEU A 107 -8.16 0.99 -10.27
C LEU A 107 -8.89 -0.15 -10.98
N LEU A 108 -10.00 -0.64 -10.42
CA LEU A 108 -10.80 -1.71 -11.02
C LEU A 108 -11.49 -1.28 -12.33
N GLU A 109 -11.90 -0.01 -12.44
CA GLU A 109 -12.53 0.54 -13.64
C GLU A 109 -11.54 0.74 -14.79
N GLU A 110 -10.28 1.08 -14.48
CA GLU A 110 -9.26 1.44 -15.46
C GLU A 110 -8.26 0.30 -15.76
N SER A 111 -8.24 -0.75 -14.94
CA SER A 111 -7.33 -1.87 -15.11
C SER A 111 -7.82 -2.85 -16.18
N ASP A 112 -6.89 -3.36 -16.99
CA ASP A 112 -7.15 -4.46 -17.92
C ASP A 112 -7.24 -5.84 -17.24
N LEU A 113 -6.97 -5.90 -15.91
CA LEU A 113 -7.03 -7.13 -15.13
C LEU A 113 -8.35 -7.25 -14.38
N ASP A 114 -8.91 -8.47 -14.36
CA ASP A 114 -10.10 -8.78 -13.53
C ASP A 114 -9.81 -8.64 -12.03
N GLU A 115 -8.57 -8.91 -11.60
CA GLU A 115 -8.15 -8.90 -10.20
C GLU A 115 -6.79 -8.18 -10.02
N PRO A 116 -6.77 -6.84 -10.16
CA PRO A 116 -5.53 -6.07 -10.10
C PRO A 116 -5.00 -5.89 -8.67
N ILE A 117 -5.78 -6.25 -7.64
CA ILE A 117 -5.43 -6.06 -6.22
C ILE A 117 -5.42 -7.39 -5.49
N VAL A 118 -4.27 -7.71 -4.90
CA VAL A 118 -4.11 -8.87 -4.02
C VAL A 118 -3.83 -8.40 -2.59
N VAL A 119 -4.49 -9.04 -1.62
CA VAL A 119 -4.28 -8.80 -0.20
C VAL A 119 -3.67 -10.04 0.44
N ASP A 120 -2.44 -9.92 0.92
CA ASP A 120 -1.72 -10.93 1.71
C ASP A 120 -1.43 -10.37 3.10
N THR A 121 -2.48 -10.16 3.90
CA THR A 121 -2.37 -9.61 5.24
C THR A 121 -3.08 -10.48 6.27
N SER A 122 -2.41 -10.71 7.40
CA SER A 122 -3.00 -11.34 8.59
C SER A 122 -3.76 -10.30 9.41
N VAL A 123 -3.24 -9.08 9.47
CA VAL A 123 -3.88 -7.94 10.12
C VAL A 123 -4.81 -7.26 9.13
N ARG A 124 -6.07 -7.08 9.52
CA ARG A 124 -7.12 -6.50 8.67
C ARG A 124 -7.75 -5.27 9.32
N PRO A 125 -7.06 -4.11 9.28
CA PRO A 125 -7.64 -2.85 9.74
C PRO A 125 -8.90 -2.50 8.94
N PRO A 126 -9.73 -1.53 9.39
CA PRO A 126 -10.99 -1.18 8.73
C PRO A 126 -10.89 -0.93 7.24
N TRP A 127 -9.83 -0.25 6.78
CA TRP A 127 -9.62 0.01 5.36
C TRP A 127 -9.31 -1.25 4.54
N ILE A 128 -8.52 -2.20 5.06
CA ILE A 128 -8.25 -3.50 4.39
C ILE A 128 -9.54 -4.33 4.31
N ARG A 129 -10.37 -4.35 5.37
CA ARG A 129 -11.66 -5.05 5.31
C ARG A 129 -12.55 -4.48 4.22
N ALA A 130 -12.64 -3.15 4.15
CA ALA A 130 -13.43 -2.47 3.14
C ALA A 130 -12.91 -2.73 1.70
N VAL A 131 -11.61 -2.74 1.52
CA VAL A 131 -10.98 -3.07 0.22
C VAL A 131 -11.29 -4.50 -0.20
N LEU A 132 -11.27 -5.47 0.73
CA LEU A 132 -11.61 -6.88 0.46
C LEU A 132 -13.09 -7.11 0.11
N GLU A 133 -13.97 -6.15 0.35
CA GLU A 133 -15.39 -6.21 -0.04
C GLU A 133 -15.60 -5.85 -1.52
N GLU A 134 -14.62 -5.22 -2.17
CA GLU A 134 -14.74 -4.82 -3.58
C GLU A 134 -14.51 -6.02 -4.52
N PRO A 135 -15.41 -6.21 -5.51
CA PRO A 135 -15.20 -7.24 -6.55
C PRO A 135 -13.91 -6.95 -7.33
N GLY A 136 -13.09 -7.97 -7.55
CA GLY A 136 -11.77 -7.80 -8.19
C GLY A 136 -10.62 -7.61 -7.20
N VAL A 137 -10.90 -7.66 -5.90
CA VAL A 137 -9.88 -7.76 -4.86
C VAL A 137 -9.87 -9.17 -4.30
N VAL A 138 -8.71 -9.82 -4.27
CA VAL A 138 -8.58 -11.21 -3.82
C VAL A 138 -7.55 -11.38 -2.73
N GLY A 139 -7.78 -12.36 -1.85
CA GLY A 139 -6.82 -12.77 -0.83
C GLY A 139 -5.97 -13.92 -1.35
N LEU A 140 -4.68 -13.68 -1.62
CA LEU A 140 -3.73 -14.69 -2.08
C LEU A 140 -2.36 -14.46 -1.44
N PRO A 141 -1.54 -15.52 -1.25
CA PRO A 141 -0.15 -15.38 -0.84
C PRO A 141 0.66 -14.56 -1.86
N LEU A 142 1.60 -13.74 -1.35
CA LEU A 142 2.46 -12.89 -2.18
C LEU A 142 3.13 -13.65 -3.34
N ALA A 143 3.67 -14.84 -3.08
CA ALA A 143 4.34 -15.62 -4.12
C ALA A 143 3.38 -15.98 -5.28
N VAL A 144 2.15 -16.37 -4.96
CA VAL A 144 1.12 -16.69 -5.96
C VAL A 144 0.71 -15.45 -6.75
N ALA A 145 0.58 -14.30 -6.07
CA ALA A 145 0.27 -13.03 -6.72
C ALA A 145 1.36 -12.61 -7.72
N LEU A 146 2.62 -12.74 -7.33
CA LEU A 146 3.75 -12.40 -8.20
C LEU A 146 3.82 -13.32 -9.44
N GLU A 147 3.60 -14.64 -9.27
CA GLU A 147 3.54 -15.57 -10.39
C GLU A 147 2.39 -15.20 -11.35
N ARG A 148 1.21 -14.86 -10.81
CA ARG A 148 0.05 -14.43 -11.59
C ARG A 148 0.36 -13.20 -12.42
N TYR A 149 0.87 -12.13 -11.81
CA TYR A 149 1.15 -10.88 -12.50
C TYR A 149 2.34 -10.95 -13.45
N ALA A 150 3.30 -11.85 -13.21
CA ALA A 150 4.40 -12.10 -14.14
C ALA A 150 3.95 -12.81 -15.43
N SER A 151 2.83 -13.52 -15.40
CA SER A 151 2.28 -14.24 -16.58
C SER A 151 1.37 -13.38 -17.47
N VAL A 152 1.11 -12.12 -17.07
CA VAL A 152 0.34 -11.16 -17.87
C VAL A 152 1.32 -10.41 -18.79
N GLU A 153 1.26 -10.67 -20.08
CA GLU A 153 2.01 -9.96 -21.13
C GLU A 153 1.34 -8.65 -21.51
#